data_3924dd680bbc23cd6588d78b0711a343
#
_entry.id   3924dd680bbc23cd6588d78b0711a343
#
_cell.length_a   1.000
_cell.length_b   1.000
_cell.length_c   1.000
_cell.angle_alpha   90.00
_cell.angle_beta   90.00
_cell.angle_gamma   90.00
#
_symmetry.space_group_name_H-M   'P 1'
#
loop_
_entity.id
_entity.type
_entity.pdbx_description
1 polymer ?
#
loop_
_entity_poly.entity_id
_entity_poly.type
_entity_poly.pdbx_seq_one_letter_code
_entity_poly.pdbx_strand_id
1 'polypeptide(L)'
;MNRAIVIAGPTGVGKTKISIDLASELNAEIISSDSAQVYKGLNIGTAKITEKEMQGIKHHLIDIVEPISKYSVGNFEKDVNKILNQNPEKNFLLVGGTGLYINSVTNGLSILPEADKKTREYLSTLNNQALLELALKYDEEATKEIHPNNRVRLERVVEVFLLTGQKFSELSKKNIKNNNFKFLKIALERDRENLYNRINKRVDIMFEQGLVDEIKNLYKIYGEKLYKLNIIGYNETIDYINGKISLDEANYRIKLNSRHYAKRQFTWFKADKEYQWFNLDEVSEQEIVKTIYTLFNIKA
;
A
#
# COMPACT_ATOMS: atom_id res chain seq x y z
N MET A 1 17.31 20.75 -8.02
CA MET A 1 17.07 19.71 -7.00
C MET A 1 15.93 18.83 -7.47
N ASN A 2 16.13 17.52 -7.52
CA ASN A 2 15.14 16.59 -8.05
C ASN A 2 13.89 16.56 -7.15
N ARG A 3 12.70 16.56 -7.74
CA ARG A 3 11.44 16.69 -7.01
C ARG A 3 10.42 15.70 -7.54
N ALA A 4 9.58 15.22 -6.64
CA ALA A 4 8.43 14.39 -6.96
C ALA A 4 7.23 14.79 -6.10
N ILE A 5 6.05 14.40 -6.53
CA ILE A 5 4.82 14.64 -5.78
C ILE A 5 4.31 13.30 -5.26
N VAL A 6 3.88 13.26 -4.02
CA VAL A 6 3.12 12.15 -3.46
C VAL A 6 1.63 12.49 -3.51
N ILE A 7 0.82 11.63 -4.11
CA ILE A 7 -0.65 11.69 -4.06
C ILE A 7 -1.15 10.51 -3.26
N ALA A 8 -1.39 10.75 -1.99
CA ALA A 8 -1.82 9.75 -1.02
C ALA A 8 -3.31 9.89 -0.67
N GLY A 9 -3.85 8.88 0.02
CA GLY A 9 -5.21 8.91 0.54
C GLY A 9 -5.87 7.53 0.54
N PRO A 10 -7.03 7.39 1.17
CA PRO A 10 -7.71 6.10 1.28
C PRO A 10 -8.18 5.55 -0.07
N THR A 11 -8.44 4.24 -0.11
CA THR A 11 -9.08 3.63 -1.26
C THR A 11 -10.45 4.27 -1.51
N GLY A 12 -10.83 4.43 -2.78
CA GLY A 12 -12.11 5.04 -3.17
C GLY A 12 -12.16 6.58 -3.14
N VAL A 13 -11.11 7.27 -2.65
CA VAL A 13 -11.12 8.74 -2.51
C VAL A 13 -11.13 9.51 -3.84
N GLY A 14 -10.48 8.99 -4.90
CA GLY A 14 -10.41 9.65 -6.21
C GLY A 14 -8.98 9.96 -6.69
N LYS A 15 -7.95 9.35 -6.11
CA LYS A 15 -6.54 9.57 -6.47
C LYS A 15 -6.24 9.46 -7.97
N THR A 16 -6.79 8.44 -8.62
CA THR A 16 -6.49 8.11 -10.03
C THR A 16 -6.76 9.31 -10.95
N LYS A 17 -7.93 9.94 -10.82
CA LYS A 17 -8.29 11.08 -11.69
C LYS A 17 -7.36 12.26 -11.46
N ILE A 18 -7.16 12.68 -10.22
CA ILE A 18 -6.24 13.78 -9.87
C ILE A 18 -4.82 13.50 -10.36
N SER A 19 -4.34 12.26 -10.22
CA SER A 19 -2.98 11.90 -10.64
C SER A 19 -2.80 11.91 -12.16
N ILE A 20 -3.81 11.50 -12.92
CA ILE A 20 -3.78 11.54 -14.39
C ILE A 20 -3.78 13.00 -14.88
N ASP A 21 -4.71 13.81 -14.40
CA ASP A 21 -4.81 15.22 -14.79
C ASP A 21 -3.51 15.96 -14.46
N LEU A 22 -2.97 15.78 -13.25
CA LEU A 22 -1.72 16.39 -12.83
C LEU A 22 -0.49 15.87 -13.60
N ALA A 23 -0.43 14.58 -13.87
CA ALA A 23 0.67 14.00 -14.65
C ALA A 23 0.70 14.51 -16.09
N SER A 24 -0.46 14.71 -16.70
CA SER A 24 -0.59 15.33 -18.02
C SER A 24 -0.03 16.76 -18.02
N GLU A 25 -0.41 17.58 -17.04
CA GLU A 25 0.04 18.98 -16.95
C GLU A 25 1.53 19.13 -16.66
N LEU A 26 2.10 18.22 -15.86
CA LEU A 26 3.51 18.25 -15.48
C LEU A 26 4.42 17.45 -16.42
N ASN A 27 3.89 16.79 -17.46
CA ASN A 27 4.59 15.80 -18.27
C ASN A 27 5.31 14.77 -17.36
N ALA A 28 4.57 14.22 -16.41
CA ALA A 28 5.12 13.35 -15.38
C ALA A 28 4.78 11.87 -15.63
N GLU A 29 5.62 10.98 -15.13
CA GLU A 29 5.34 9.54 -15.04
C GLU A 29 4.76 9.19 -13.66
N ILE A 30 3.88 8.20 -13.58
CA ILE A 30 3.25 7.76 -12.34
C ILE A 30 3.94 6.49 -11.82
N ILE A 31 4.23 6.46 -10.53
CA ILE A 31 4.72 5.29 -9.81
C ILE A 31 3.61 4.83 -8.86
N SER A 32 3.04 3.65 -9.10
CA SER A 32 2.00 3.08 -8.25
C SER A 32 2.56 2.65 -6.89
N SER A 33 2.00 3.18 -5.81
CA SER A 33 2.31 2.80 -4.42
C SER A 33 1.17 1.96 -3.82
N ASP A 34 0.75 0.95 -4.56
CA ASP A 34 -0.26 0.00 -4.14
C ASP A 34 0.34 -1.41 -4.03
N SER A 35 0.27 -2.02 -2.85
CA SER A 35 0.86 -3.33 -2.57
C SER A 35 0.14 -4.51 -3.22
N ALA A 36 -1.02 -4.29 -3.83
CA ALA A 36 -1.79 -5.31 -4.53
C ALA A 36 -1.69 -5.19 -6.05
N GLN A 37 -1.62 -3.97 -6.60
CA GLN A 37 -1.55 -3.74 -8.05
C GLN A 37 -0.22 -4.15 -8.68
N VAL A 38 0.81 -4.41 -7.90
CA VAL A 38 2.11 -4.96 -8.35
C VAL A 38 1.97 -6.38 -8.92
N TYR A 39 0.94 -7.12 -8.52
CA TYR A 39 0.73 -8.50 -8.92
C TYR A 39 0.00 -8.59 -10.25
N LYS A 40 0.54 -9.43 -11.16
CA LYS A 40 -0.07 -9.72 -12.46
C LYS A 40 -1.41 -10.42 -12.30
N GLY A 41 -2.36 -10.03 -13.14
CA GLY A 41 -3.67 -10.66 -13.22
C GLY A 41 -4.64 -10.33 -12.08
N LEU A 42 -4.20 -9.61 -11.04
CA LEU A 42 -5.08 -9.11 -9.99
C LEU A 42 -5.64 -7.74 -10.43
N ASN A 43 -6.65 -7.74 -11.28
CA ASN A 43 -7.14 -6.54 -11.96
C ASN A 43 -8.39 -5.96 -11.30
N ILE A 44 -9.48 -6.72 -11.33
CA ILE A 44 -10.79 -6.25 -10.85
C ILE A 44 -10.76 -6.06 -9.33
N GLY A 45 -10.30 -7.06 -8.59
CA GLY A 45 -10.29 -7.02 -7.11
C GLY A 45 -9.36 -5.95 -6.52
N THR A 46 -8.35 -5.50 -7.25
CA THR A 46 -7.47 -4.39 -6.84
C THR A 46 -7.90 -3.05 -7.44
N ALA A 47 -8.95 -3.04 -8.29
CA ALA A 47 -9.33 -1.92 -9.14
C ALA A 47 -8.10 -1.29 -9.83
N LYS A 48 -7.32 -2.15 -10.47
CA LYS A 48 -6.15 -1.76 -11.23
C LYS A 48 -6.55 -0.82 -12.36
N ILE A 49 -5.78 0.23 -12.53
CA ILE A 49 -5.99 1.19 -13.63
C ILE A 49 -5.83 0.47 -14.97
N THR A 50 -6.76 0.69 -15.89
CA THR A 50 -6.71 0.15 -17.25
C THR A 50 -5.86 1.04 -18.18
N GLU A 51 -5.37 0.49 -19.29
CA GLU A 51 -4.63 1.27 -20.31
C GLU A 51 -5.43 2.48 -20.81
N LYS A 52 -6.75 2.32 -20.96
CA LYS A 52 -7.64 3.42 -21.35
C LYS A 52 -7.66 4.53 -20.30
N GLU A 53 -7.70 4.18 -19.03
CA GLU A 53 -7.69 5.15 -17.94
C GLU A 53 -6.32 5.80 -17.75
N MET A 54 -5.23 5.14 -18.14
CA MET A 54 -3.87 5.70 -18.10
C MET A 54 -3.67 6.86 -19.09
N GLN A 55 -4.50 6.98 -20.12
CA GLN A 55 -4.48 8.08 -21.11
C GLN A 55 -3.09 8.33 -21.73
N GLY A 56 -2.31 7.27 -21.95
CA GLY A 56 -0.95 7.34 -22.49
C GLY A 56 0.12 7.73 -21.47
N ILE A 57 -0.23 8.04 -20.23
CA ILE A 57 0.73 8.32 -19.15
C ILE A 57 1.38 7.02 -18.70
N LYS A 58 2.71 7.02 -18.66
CA LYS A 58 3.46 5.86 -18.23
C LYS A 58 3.28 5.61 -16.72
N HIS A 59 2.85 4.38 -16.40
CA HIS A 59 2.73 3.88 -15.03
C HIS A 59 3.81 2.84 -14.75
N HIS A 60 4.45 2.98 -13.61
CA HIS A 60 5.45 2.04 -13.12
C HIS A 60 4.89 1.21 -11.96
N LEU A 61 5.46 0.05 -11.75
CA LEU A 61 5.19 -0.88 -10.64
C LEU A 61 3.75 -1.41 -10.62
N ILE A 62 3.18 -1.60 -11.82
CA ILE A 62 1.93 -2.30 -12.05
C ILE A 62 2.25 -3.58 -12.82
N ASP A 63 1.64 -4.73 -12.45
CA ASP A 63 1.82 -6.03 -13.13
C ASP A 63 3.29 -6.49 -13.26
N ILE A 64 4.11 -6.26 -12.25
CA ILE A 64 5.56 -6.56 -12.30
C ILE A 64 5.94 -7.89 -11.68
N VAL A 65 5.08 -8.49 -10.82
CA VAL A 65 5.39 -9.75 -10.12
C VAL A 65 4.24 -10.75 -10.23
N GLU A 66 4.60 -12.04 -10.25
CA GLU A 66 3.60 -13.12 -10.18
C GLU A 66 2.95 -13.20 -8.79
N PRO A 67 1.66 -13.57 -8.68
CA PRO A 67 0.93 -13.62 -7.41
C PRO A 67 1.57 -14.46 -6.30
N ILE A 68 2.36 -15.47 -6.68
CA ILE A 68 3.06 -16.34 -5.72
C ILE A 68 4.43 -15.82 -5.29
N SER A 69 4.89 -14.73 -5.90
CA SER A 69 6.18 -14.12 -5.60
C SER A 69 6.08 -13.20 -4.40
N LYS A 70 7.10 -13.18 -3.56
CA LYS A 70 7.18 -12.23 -2.46
C LYS A 70 7.65 -10.88 -3.00
N TYR A 71 6.87 -9.83 -2.74
CA TYR A 71 7.26 -8.46 -3.02
C TYR A 71 7.17 -7.64 -1.73
N SER A 72 8.30 -7.30 -1.18
CA SER A 72 8.42 -6.62 0.11
C SER A 72 8.51 -5.10 -0.06
N VAL A 73 8.34 -4.36 1.05
CA VAL A 73 8.58 -2.91 1.07
C VAL A 73 10.03 -2.56 0.67
N GLY A 74 11.00 -3.41 0.97
CA GLY A 74 12.39 -3.23 0.53
C GLY A 74 12.56 -3.40 -0.98
N ASN A 75 11.85 -4.37 -1.61
CA ASN A 75 11.82 -4.47 -3.07
C ASN A 75 11.21 -3.23 -3.69
N PHE A 76 10.07 -2.76 -3.14
CA PHE A 76 9.41 -1.56 -3.62
C PHE A 76 10.33 -0.33 -3.52
N GLU A 77 10.96 -0.08 -2.37
CA GLU A 77 11.89 1.03 -2.19
C GLU A 77 13.04 0.98 -3.19
N LYS A 78 13.65 -0.19 -3.38
CA LYS A 78 14.74 -0.40 -4.34
C LYS A 78 14.31 -0.10 -5.78
N ASP A 79 13.15 -0.61 -6.19
CA ASP A 79 12.64 -0.40 -7.54
C ASP A 79 12.28 1.06 -7.81
N VAL A 80 11.63 1.75 -6.84
CA VAL A 80 11.33 3.18 -6.97
C VAL A 80 12.61 4.00 -7.03
N ASN A 81 13.57 3.75 -6.14
CA ASN A 81 14.84 4.48 -6.16
C ASN A 81 15.61 4.27 -7.47
N LYS A 82 15.55 3.07 -8.05
CA LYS A 82 16.10 2.81 -9.38
C LYS A 82 15.43 3.66 -10.46
N ILE A 83 14.10 3.73 -10.48
CA ILE A 83 13.32 4.54 -11.44
C ILE A 83 13.70 6.02 -11.31
N LEU A 84 13.68 6.54 -10.08
CA LEU A 84 13.99 7.94 -9.80
C LEU A 84 15.42 8.32 -10.19
N ASN A 85 16.41 7.51 -9.79
CA ASN A 85 17.82 7.79 -10.01
C ASN A 85 18.25 7.63 -11.48
N GLN A 86 17.56 6.78 -12.24
CA GLN A 86 17.84 6.62 -13.68
C GLN A 86 17.24 7.73 -14.55
N ASN A 87 16.29 8.51 -14.04
CA ASN A 87 15.61 9.55 -14.79
C ASN A 87 15.46 10.83 -13.93
N PRO A 88 16.56 11.41 -13.47
CA PRO A 88 16.53 12.54 -12.53
C PRO A 88 15.90 13.81 -13.12
N GLU A 89 15.85 13.94 -14.44
CA GLU A 89 15.26 15.07 -15.17
C GLU A 89 13.74 15.01 -15.30
N LYS A 90 13.15 13.84 -15.01
CA LYS A 90 11.69 13.64 -15.15
C LYS A 90 10.95 14.04 -13.90
N ASN A 91 9.71 14.48 -14.09
CA ASN A 91 8.75 14.64 -13.01
C ASN A 91 8.09 13.29 -12.68
N PHE A 92 7.91 12.99 -11.40
CA PHE A 92 7.26 11.78 -10.94
C PHE A 92 6.13 12.07 -9.96
N LEU A 93 5.04 11.32 -10.11
CA LEU A 93 3.96 11.23 -9.11
C LEU A 93 4.01 9.86 -8.45
N LEU A 94 4.22 9.80 -7.14
CA LEU A 94 4.12 8.59 -6.33
C LEU A 94 2.68 8.49 -5.81
N VAL A 95 1.87 7.60 -6.39
CA VAL A 95 0.42 7.57 -6.21
C VAL A 95 -0.04 6.29 -5.54
N GLY A 96 -0.72 6.38 -4.40
CA GLY A 96 -1.25 5.16 -3.79
C GLY A 96 -1.84 5.32 -2.40
N GLY A 97 -2.19 4.19 -1.82
CA GLY A 97 -2.76 4.09 -0.48
C GLY A 97 -1.91 3.29 0.50
N THR A 98 -0.79 2.72 0.07
CA THR A 98 0.09 1.92 0.93
C THR A 98 1.11 2.83 1.61
N GLY A 99 0.74 3.36 2.78
CA GLY A 99 1.54 4.36 3.48
C GLY A 99 2.97 3.89 3.81
N LEU A 100 3.16 2.60 4.13
CA LEU A 100 4.48 2.02 4.37
C LEU A 100 5.37 2.10 3.11
N TYR A 101 4.82 1.86 1.92
CA TYR A 101 5.54 1.97 0.65
C TYR A 101 5.97 3.42 0.40
N ILE A 102 5.03 4.36 0.53
CA ILE A 102 5.33 5.78 0.36
C ILE A 102 6.42 6.23 1.34
N ASN A 103 6.27 5.85 2.61
CA ASN A 103 7.23 6.23 3.66
C ASN A 103 8.63 5.66 3.40
N SER A 104 8.73 4.44 2.88
CA SER A 104 10.03 3.83 2.56
C SER A 104 10.84 4.62 1.52
N VAL A 105 10.16 5.29 0.60
CA VAL A 105 10.81 6.11 -0.44
C VAL A 105 11.06 7.54 0.04
N THR A 106 10.11 8.15 0.75
CA THR A 106 10.20 9.55 1.16
C THR A 106 11.14 9.77 2.33
N ASN A 107 11.15 8.85 3.29
CA ASN A 107 11.90 8.94 4.54
C ASN A 107 13.00 7.86 4.65
N GLY A 108 12.98 6.88 3.73
CA GLY A 108 13.88 5.73 3.76
C GLY A 108 13.42 4.61 4.68
N LEU A 109 14.11 3.49 4.61
CA LEU A 109 13.93 2.34 5.50
C LEU A 109 15.02 2.27 6.55
N SER A 110 14.69 1.71 7.69
CA SER A 110 15.66 1.36 8.72
C SER A 110 16.55 0.21 8.22
N ILE A 111 17.82 0.21 8.63
CA ILE A 111 18.74 -0.89 8.33
C ILE A 111 18.38 -2.07 9.23
N LEU A 112 17.45 -2.87 8.76
CA LEU A 112 17.05 -4.10 9.42
C LEU A 112 17.49 -5.30 8.58
N PRO A 113 17.84 -6.44 9.21
CA PRO A 113 18.21 -7.64 8.46
C PRO A 113 17.06 -8.08 7.55
N GLU A 114 17.39 -8.70 6.43
CA GLU A 114 16.38 -9.36 5.61
C GLU A 114 15.67 -10.47 6.40
N ALA A 115 14.47 -10.80 5.97
CA ALA A 115 13.70 -11.87 6.60
C ALA A 115 14.37 -13.23 6.39
N ASP A 116 14.66 -13.93 7.49
CA ASP A 116 15.26 -15.25 7.43
C ASP A 116 14.20 -16.37 7.48
N LYS A 117 14.28 -17.28 6.51
CA LYS A 117 13.31 -18.38 6.38
C LYS A 117 13.32 -19.31 7.58
N LYS A 118 14.51 -19.71 8.05
CA LYS A 118 14.65 -20.66 9.17
C LYS A 118 14.13 -20.06 10.47
N THR A 119 14.50 -18.81 10.73
CA THR A 119 14.01 -18.08 11.91
C THR A 119 12.49 -17.95 11.88
N ARG A 120 11.89 -17.63 10.74
CA ARG A 120 10.42 -17.54 10.61
C ARG A 120 9.71 -18.87 10.73
N GLU A 121 10.28 -19.94 10.21
CA GLU A 121 9.78 -21.30 10.44
C GLU A 121 9.76 -21.64 11.93
N TYR A 122 10.84 -21.37 12.64
CA TYR A 122 10.88 -21.52 14.11
C TYR A 122 9.81 -20.67 14.80
N LEU A 123 9.74 -19.36 14.50
CA LEU A 123 8.76 -18.47 15.14
C LEU A 123 7.32 -18.90 14.85
N SER A 124 7.04 -19.48 13.70
CA SER A 124 5.71 -19.96 13.34
C SER A 124 5.22 -21.14 14.22
N THR A 125 6.13 -21.89 14.86
CA THR A 125 5.78 -22.99 15.78
C THR A 125 5.34 -22.50 17.15
N LEU A 126 5.67 -21.23 17.50
CA LEU A 126 5.33 -20.66 18.80
C LEU A 126 3.88 -20.17 18.82
N ASN A 127 3.19 -20.37 19.95
CA ASN A 127 1.92 -19.70 20.18
C ASN A 127 2.13 -18.20 20.46
N ASN A 128 1.05 -17.42 20.42
CA ASN A 128 1.13 -15.98 20.61
C ASN A 128 1.68 -15.55 21.98
N GLN A 129 1.41 -16.33 23.03
CA GLN A 129 1.90 -16.02 24.38
C GLN A 129 3.42 -16.19 24.47
N ALA A 130 3.95 -17.30 24.01
CA ALA A 130 5.39 -17.57 23.96
C ALA A 130 6.14 -16.54 23.10
N LEU A 131 5.54 -16.15 21.97
CA LEU A 131 6.11 -15.12 21.10
C LEU A 131 6.15 -13.75 21.76
N LEU A 132 5.09 -13.38 22.48
CA LEU A 132 5.03 -12.12 23.26
C LEU A 132 6.09 -12.10 24.37
N GLU A 133 6.26 -13.20 25.09
CA GLU A 133 7.28 -13.33 26.15
C GLU A 133 8.69 -13.19 25.59
N LEU A 134 8.97 -13.80 24.43
CA LEU A 134 10.26 -13.62 23.76
C LEU A 134 10.47 -12.17 23.28
N ALA A 135 9.44 -11.55 22.72
CA ALA A 135 9.53 -10.16 22.27
C ALA A 135 9.80 -9.20 23.45
N LEU A 136 9.11 -9.38 24.59
CA LEU A 136 9.36 -8.62 25.82
C LEU A 136 10.78 -8.85 26.34
N LYS A 137 11.26 -10.09 26.32
CA LYS A 137 12.62 -10.43 26.78
C LYS A 137 13.70 -9.76 25.93
N TYR A 138 13.53 -9.71 24.62
CA TYR A 138 14.55 -9.20 23.71
C TYR A 138 14.46 -7.70 23.46
N ASP A 139 13.24 -7.15 23.44
CA ASP A 139 13.01 -5.72 23.21
C ASP A 139 11.68 -5.25 23.83
N GLU A 140 11.71 -4.97 25.12
CA GLU A 140 10.55 -4.51 25.87
C GLU A 140 10.01 -3.18 25.33
N GLU A 141 10.90 -2.25 24.91
CA GLU A 141 10.52 -0.93 24.39
C GLU A 141 9.66 -1.06 23.13
N ALA A 142 10.14 -1.82 22.12
CA ALA A 142 9.35 -2.07 20.91
C ALA A 142 8.06 -2.83 21.19
N THR A 143 8.09 -3.76 22.16
CA THR A 143 6.96 -4.65 22.43
C THR A 143 5.81 -3.90 23.11
N LYS A 144 6.08 -2.89 23.94
CA LYS A 144 5.04 -2.04 24.57
C LYS A 144 4.19 -1.28 23.56
N GLU A 145 4.75 -0.94 22.40
CA GLU A 145 4.06 -0.26 21.31
C GLU A 145 3.27 -1.22 20.39
N ILE A 146 3.38 -2.54 20.61
CA ILE A 146 2.80 -3.56 19.76
C ILE A 146 1.61 -4.22 20.47
N HIS A 147 0.44 -4.21 19.78
CA HIS A 147 -0.71 -4.93 20.30
C HIS A 147 -0.38 -6.45 20.41
N PRO A 148 -0.70 -7.14 21.52
CA PRO A 148 -0.33 -8.55 21.75
C PRO A 148 -0.79 -9.53 20.64
N ASN A 149 -1.88 -9.22 19.96
CA ASN A 149 -2.39 -10.01 18.83
C ASN A 149 -1.72 -9.66 17.48
N ASN A 150 -0.79 -8.72 17.44
CA ASN A 150 -0.09 -8.36 16.21
C ASN A 150 1.13 -9.26 16.01
N ARG A 151 0.85 -10.54 15.72
CA ARG A 151 1.84 -11.59 15.57
C ARG A 151 2.98 -11.20 14.61
N VAL A 152 2.65 -10.62 13.46
CA VAL A 152 3.65 -10.25 12.44
C VAL A 152 4.68 -9.26 12.98
N ARG A 153 4.25 -8.29 13.78
CA ARG A 153 5.17 -7.33 14.40
C ARG A 153 5.98 -7.94 15.53
N LEU A 154 5.38 -8.80 16.36
CA LEU A 154 6.09 -9.52 17.41
C LEU A 154 7.17 -10.44 16.82
N GLU A 155 6.83 -11.21 15.77
CA GLU A 155 7.79 -12.02 15.02
C GLU A 155 8.96 -11.17 14.51
N ARG A 156 8.68 -9.97 14.00
CA ARG A 156 9.73 -9.09 13.48
C ARG A 156 10.68 -8.59 14.56
N VAL A 157 10.18 -8.23 15.73
CA VAL A 157 11.00 -7.84 16.90
C VAL A 157 11.96 -8.97 17.28
N VAL A 158 11.42 -10.18 17.44
CA VAL A 158 12.21 -11.37 17.80
C VAL A 158 13.19 -11.75 16.70
N GLU A 159 12.75 -11.78 15.42
CA GLU A 159 13.59 -12.08 14.27
C GLU A 159 14.83 -11.16 14.19
N VAL A 160 14.63 -9.85 14.35
CA VAL A 160 15.73 -8.88 14.29
C VAL A 160 16.75 -9.17 15.39
N PHE A 161 16.30 -9.42 16.63
CA PHE A 161 17.21 -9.72 17.71
C PHE A 161 17.97 -11.04 17.51
N LEU A 162 17.29 -12.09 17.06
CA LEU A 162 17.92 -13.40 16.81
C LEU A 162 18.98 -13.32 15.70
N LEU A 163 18.78 -12.46 14.71
CA LEU A 163 19.71 -12.33 13.57
C LEU A 163 20.86 -11.37 13.83
N THR A 164 20.68 -10.36 14.69
CA THR A 164 21.68 -9.28 14.83
C THR A 164 22.24 -9.14 16.25
N GLY A 165 21.58 -9.71 17.26
CA GLY A 165 21.87 -9.44 18.66
C GLY A 165 21.50 -8.03 19.12
N GLN A 166 20.88 -7.20 18.25
CA GLN A 166 20.51 -5.81 18.54
C GLN A 166 18.99 -5.66 18.64
N LYS A 167 18.54 -4.67 19.43
CA LYS A 167 17.11 -4.38 19.59
C LYS A 167 16.50 -3.78 18.33
N PHE A 168 15.30 -4.22 18.00
CA PHE A 168 14.52 -3.64 16.90
C PHE A 168 14.25 -2.14 17.14
N SER A 169 13.92 -1.74 18.41
CA SER A 169 13.69 -0.34 18.77
C SER A 169 14.88 0.57 18.52
N GLU A 170 16.11 0.05 18.61
CA GLU A 170 17.33 0.81 18.35
C GLU A 170 17.60 0.92 16.83
N LEU A 171 17.53 -0.21 16.12
CA LEU A 171 17.79 -0.25 14.67
C LEU A 171 16.71 0.49 13.87
N SER A 172 15.45 0.43 14.31
CA SER A 172 14.33 1.06 13.61
C SER A 172 14.37 2.60 13.63
N LYS A 173 15.14 3.21 14.53
CA LYS A 173 15.31 4.68 14.61
C LYS A 173 16.25 5.25 13.54
N LYS A 174 17.02 4.40 12.87
CA LYS A 174 18.02 4.82 11.87
C LYS A 174 17.53 4.55 10.45
N ASN A 175 16.81 5.50 9.88
CA ASN A 175 16.37 5.40 8.49
C ASN A 175 17.45 5.94 7.55
N ILE A 176 17.68 5.23 6.45
CA ILE A 176 18.52 5.68 5.34
C ILE A 176 17.65 5.91 4.13
N LYS A 177 17.65 7.17 3.66
CA LYS A 177 17.00 7.55 2.42
C LYS A 177 17.97 7.38 1.25
N ASN A 178 17.59 6.55 0.28
CA ASN A 178 18.43 6.14 -0.85
C ASN A 178 18.20 6.96 -2.13
N ASN A 179 17.62 8.16 -2.00
CA ASN A 179 17.44 9.08 -3.12
C ASN A 179 17.59 10.54 -2.68
N ASN A 180 17.87 11.42 -3.66
CA ASN A 180 18.03 12.86 -3.43
C ASN A 180 16.78 13.67 -3.84
N PHE A 181 15.60 13.04 -3.93
CA PHE A 181 14.36 13.71 -4.27
C PHE A 181 13.75 14.40 -3.04
N LYS A 182 13.20 15.59 -3.26
CA LYS A 182 12.28 16.23 -2.34
C LYS A 182 10.84 15.89 -2.76
N PHE A 183 10.03 15.53 -1.79
CA PHE A 183 8.64 15.14 -2.04
C PHE A 183 7.68 16.22 -1.54
N LEU A 184 6.83 16.71 -2.45
CA LEU A 184 5.64 17.46 -2.09
C LEU A 184 4.56 16.42 -1.72
N LYS A 185 4.19 16.35 -0.44
CA LYS A 185 3.24 15.36 0.06
C LYS A 185 1.81 15.92 0.06
N ILE A 186 0.96 15.36 -0.77
CA ILE A 186 -0.46 15.69 -0.88
C ILE A 186 -1.28 14.49 -0.43
N ALA A 187 -2.28 14.72 0.41
CA ALA A 187 -3.25 13.71 0.81
C ALA A 187 -4.67 14.16 0.43
N LEU A 188 -5.44 13.24 -0.14
CA LEU A 188 -6.82 13.46 -0.52
C LEU A 188 -7.75 12.85 0.52
N GLU A 189 -8.82 13.56 0.86
CA GLU A 189 -9.87 13.09 1.73
C GLU A 189 -11.27 13.37 1.16
N ARG A 190 -12.25 12.73 1.74
CA ARG A 190 -13.69 12.98 1.56
C ARG A 190 -14.38 12.82 2.89
N ASP A 191 -15.56 13.36 2.99
CA ASP A 191 -16.44 13.10 4.11
C ASP A 191 -16.67 11.60 4.25
N ARG A 192 -16.71 11.13 5.49
CA ARG A 192 -16.74 9.70 5.80
C ARG A 192 -17.87 8.97 5.10
N GLU A 193 -19.07 9.57 5.07
CA GLU A 193 -20.23 8.98 4.44
C GLU A 193 -20.05 8.84 2.94
N ASN A 194 -19.62 9.92 2.28
CA ASN A 194 -19.34 9.94 0.84
C ASN A 194 -18.25 8.91 0.46
N LEU A 195 -17.17 8.84 1.24
CA LEU A 195 -16.12 7.85 1.02
C LEU A 195 -16.64 6.42 1.13
N TYR A 196 -17.46 6.13 2.16
CA TYR A 196 -18.01 4.79 2.38
C TYR A 196 -19.00 4.39 1.30
N ASN A 197 -19.84 5.29 0.83
CA ASN A 197 -20.76 5.07 -0.28
C ASN A 197 -19.99 4.76 -1.58
N ARG A 198 -18.92 5.49 -1.85
CA ARG A 198 -18.02 5.22 -3.01
C ARG A 198 -17.34 3.86 -2.90
N ILE A 199 -16.84 3.49 -1.73
CA ILE A 199 -16.24 2.17 -1.48
C ILE A 199 -17.27 1.07 -1.71
N ASN A 200 -18.45 1.19 -1.16
CA ASN A 200 -19.51 0.19 -1.32
C ASN A 200 -19.91 0.02 -2.80
N LYS A 201 -20.18 1.14 -3.48
CA LYS A 201 -20.51 1.11 -4.92
C LYS A 201 -19.41 0.49 -5.77
N ARG A 202 -18.15 0.80 -5.46
CA ARG A 202 -16.99 0.21 -6.16
C ARG A 202 -16.95 -1.30 -6.00
N VAL A 203 -17.24 -1.84 -4.82
CA VAL A 203 -17.31 -3.29 -4.60
C VAL A 203 -18.44 -3.91 -5.41
N ASP A 204 -19.62 -3.29 -5.49
CA ASP A 204 -20.71 -3.78 -6.33
C ASP A 204 -20.29 -3.84 -7.80
N ILE A 205 -19.68 -2.78 -8.32
CA ILE A 205 -19.12 -2.73 -9.68
C ILE A 205 -18.07 -3.84 -9.91
N MET A 206 -17.23 -4.16 -8.94
CA MET A 206 -16.25 -5.26 -9.07
C MET A 206 -16.97 -6.60 -9.30
N PHE A 207 -18.05 -6.88 -8.60
CA PHE A 207 -18.85 -8.09 -8.83
C PHE A 207 -19.50 -8.09 -10.21
N GLU A 208 -20.06 -6.97 -10.65
CA GLU A 208 -20.64 -6.81 -11.98
C GLU A 208 -19.61 -7.00 -13.10
N GLN A 209 -18.36 -6.58 -12.87
CA GLN A 209 -17.24 -6.72 -13.80
C GLN A 209 -16.65 -8.13 -13.84
N GLY A 210 -17.09 -9.06 -13.00
CA GLY A 210 -16.64 -10.44 -13.03
C GLY A 210 -15.54 -10.77 -12.01
N LEU A 211 -15.52 -10.11 -10.85
CA LEU A 211 -14.58 -10.41 -9.75
C LEU A 211 -14.49 -11.89 -9.42
N VAL A 212 -15.66 -12.58 -9.38
CA VAL A 212 -15.72 -14.01 -9.08
C VAL A 212 -14.97 -14.84 -10.12
N ASP A 213 -15.12 -14.50 -11.40
CA ASP A 213 -14.49 -15.25 -12.47
C ASP A 213 -12.98 -14.98 -12.55
N GLU A 214 -12.55 -13.73 -12.31
CA GLU A 214 -11.13 -13.40 -12.16
C GLU A 214 -10.50 -14.29 -11.09
N ILE A 215 -11.13 -14.34 -9.91
CA ILE A 215 -10.57 -15.07 -8.77
C ILE A 215 -10.65 -16.59 -8.97
N LYS A 216 -11.72 -17.13 -9.56
CA LYS A 216 -11.81 -18.55 -9.95
C LYS A 216 -10.66 -18.97 -10.85
N ASN A 217 -10.34 -18.14 -11.86
CA ASN A 217 -9.27 -18.43 -12.80
C ASN A 217 -7.90 -18.39 -12.11
N LEU A 218 -7.63 -17.39 -11.30
CA LEU A 218 -6.39 -17.29 -10.54
C LEU A 218 -6.28 -18.42 -9.50
N TYR A 219 -7.37 -18.80 -8.84
CA TYR A 219 -7.37 -19.85 -7.84
C TYR A 219 -7.11 -21.25 -8.46
N LYS A 220 -7.59 -21.49 -9.70
CA LYS A 220 -7.23 -22.70 -10.46
C LYS A 220 -5.72 -22.81 -10.71
N ILE A 221 -5.04 -21.67 -10.93
CA ILE A 221 -3.61 -21.63 -11.24
C ILE A 221 -2.77 -21.70 -9.96
N TYR A 222 -3.11 -20.91 -8.94
CA TYR A 222 -2.26 -20.69 -7.78
C TYR A 222 -2.72 -21.39 -6.49
N GLY A 223 -3.97 -21.87 -6.46
CA GLY A 223 -4.57 -22.56 -5.30
C GLY A 223 -4.48 -21.75 -4.01
N GLU A 224 -4.22 -22.43 -2.90
CA GLU A 224 -4.10 -21.85 -1.56
C GLU A 224 -2.98 -20.77 -1.43
N LYS A 225 -2.04 -20.72 -2.39
CA LYS A 225 -1.03 -19.67 -2.38
C LYS A 225 -1.64 -18.28 -2.65
N LEU A 226 -2.71 -18.23 -3.45
CA LEU A 226 -3.46 -16.99 -3.70
C LEU A 226 -4.11 -16.47 -2.41
N TYR A 227 -4.68 -17.37 -1.62
CA TYR A 227 -5.28 -17.03 -0.32
C TYR A 227 -4.28 -16.39 0.65
N LYS A 228 -3.00 -16.82 0.60
CA LYS A 228 -1.92 -16.31 1.45
C LYS A 228 -1.51 -14.87 1.16
N LEU A 229 -1.91 -14.30 0.01
CA LEU A 229 -1.67 -12.89 -0.28
C LEU A 229 -2.44 -11.94 0.65
N ASN A 230 -3.51 -12.44 1.26
CA ASN A 230 -4.35 -11.70 2.21
C ASN A 230 -4.83 -10.33 1.66
N ILE A 231 -5.27 -10.33 0.41
CA ILE A 231 -5.79 -9.14 -0.28
C ILE A 231 -7.30 -9.12 -0.13
N ILE A 232 -7.86 -7.98 0.28
CA ILE A 232 -9.31 -7.77 0.40
C ILE A 232 -9.94 -7.96 -0.97
N GLY A 233 -11.06 -8.66 -0.99
CA GLY A 233 -11.76 -9.06 -2.21
C GLY A 233 -11.40 -10.47 -2.65
N TYR A 234 -10.13 -10.88 -2.52
CA TYR A 234 -9.67 -12.21 -2.94
C TYR A 234 -10.02 -13.27 -1.91
N ASN A 235 -9.67 -13.07 -0.66
CA ASN A 235 -9.88 -14.08 0.37
C ASN A 235 -11.38 -14.34 0.60
N GLU A 236 -12.19 -13.30 0.65
CA GLU A 236 -13.64 -13.42 0.83
C GLU A 236 -14.30 -14.16 -0.36
N THR A 237 -13.84 -13.83 -1.59
CA THR A 237 -14.37 -14.50 -2.78
C THR A 237 -13.89 -15.96 -2.88
N ILE A 238 -12.67 -16.29 -2.44
CA ILE A 238 -12.19 -17.68 -2.34
C ILE A 238 -13.03 -18.45 -1.31
N ASP A 239 -13.39 -17.85 -0.18
CA ASP A 239 -14.28 -18.49 0.80
C ASP A 239 -15.68 -18.77 0.21
N TYR A 240 -16.19 -17.88 -0.63
CA TYR A 240 -17.40 -18.12 -1.41
C TYR A 240 -17.24 -19.27 -2.42
N ILE A 241 -16.18 -19.26 -3.21
CA ILE A 241 -15.89 -20.33 -4.20
C ILE A 241 -15.77 -21.70 -3.53
N ASN A 242 -15.23 -21.75 -2.32
CA ASN A 242 -15.10 -22.97 -1.54
C ASN A 242 -16.37 -23.34 -0.73
N GLY A 243 -17.46 -22.62 -0.91
CA GLY A 243 -18.75 -22.89 -0.25
C GLY A 243 -18.79 -22.59 1.25
N LYS A 244 -17.83 -21.83 1.79
CA LYS A 244 -17.80 -21.46 3.22
C LYS A 244 -18.78 -20.34 3.57
N ILE A 245 -19.03 -19.44 2.64
CA ILE A 245 -19.96 -18.30 2.79
C ILE A 245 -20.79 -18.12 1.53
N SER A 246 -21.91 -17.37 1.63
CA SER A 246 -22.71 -16.99 0.46
C SER A 246 -22.04 -15.84 -0.34
N LEU A 247 -22.52 -15.59 -1.55
CA LEU A 247 -22.07 -14.45 -2.38
C LEU A 247 -22.38 -13.11 -1.70
N ASP A 248 -23.58 -12.99 -1.11
CA ASP A 248 -24.00 -11.79 -0.39
C ASP A 248 -23.10 -11.53 0.82
N GLU A 249 -22.73 -12.59 1.55
CA GLU A 249 -21.80 -12.49 2.67
C GLU A 249 -20.41 -12.09 2.20
N ALA A 250 -19.92 -12.61 1.08
CA ALA A 250 -18.64 -12.20 0.50
C ALA A 250 -18.66 -10.69 0.13
N ASN A 251 -19.71 -10.24 -0.57
CA ASN A 251 -19.90 -8.83 -0.92
C ASN A 251 -19.92 -7.94 0.33
N TYR A 252 -20.69 -8.31 1.34
CA TYR A 252 -20.77 -7.58 2.61
C TYR A 252 -19.42 -7.48 3.31
N ARG A 253 -18.67 -8.59 3.41
CA ARG A 253 -17.34 -8.63 4.05
C ARG A 253 -16.33 -7.77 3.30
N ILE A 254 -16.31 -7.82 1.97
CA ILE A 254 -15.43 -7.01 1.16
C ILE A 254 -15.70 -5.52 1.39
N LYS A 255 -16.96 -5.09 1.40
CA LYS A 255 -17.34 -3.71 1.71
C LYS A 255 -16.86 -3.30 3.11
N LEU A 256 -17.12 -4.14 4.12
CA LEU A 256 -16.71 -3.89 5.49
C LEU A 256 -15.19 -3.77 5.64
N ASN A 257 -14.45 -4.74 5.10
CA ASN A 257 -12.98 -4.78 5.17
C ASN A 257 -12.34 -3.63 4.41
N SER A 258 -12.92 -3.22 3.28
CA SER A 258 -12.48 -2.06 2.49
C SER A 258 -12.68 -0.74 3.25
N ARG A 259 -13.79 -0.56 3.97
CA ARG A 259 -14.00 0.60 4.85
C ARG A 259 -13.02 0.61 6.03
N HIS A 260 -12.76 -0.53 6.65
CA HIS A 260 -11.75 -0.66 7.71
C HIS A 260 -10.34 -0.35 7.18
N TYR A 261 -10.03 -0.79 5.96
CA TYR A 261 -8.76 -0.47 5.32
C TYR A 261 -8.62 1.03 5.04
N ALA A 262 -9.65 1.67 4.50
CA ALA A 262 -9.69 3.10 4.29
C ALA A 262 -9.47 3.90 5.59
N LYS A 263 -10.10 3.47 6.71
CA LYS A 263 -9.88 4.06 8.03
C LYS A 263 -8.42 3.95 8.48
N ARG A 264 -7.77 2.77 8.28
CA ARG A 264 -6.36 2.57 8.62
C ARG A 264 -5.44 3.47 7.77
N GLN A 265 -5.71 3.60 6.47
CA GLN A 265 -4.97 4.49 5.57
C GLN A 265 -5.08 5.94 6.03
N PHE A 266 -6.29 6.39 6.34
CA PHE A 266 -6.54 7.74 6.84
C PHE A 266 -5.75 8.03 8.12
N THR A 267 -5.81 7.13 9.11
CA THR A 267 -5.04 7.25 10.36
C THR A 267 -3.53 7.31 10.10
N TRP A 268 -3.04 6.49 9.16
CA TRP A 268 -1.63 6.49 8.79
C TRP A 268 -1.18 7.85 8.24
N PHE A 269 -1.89 8.39 7.26
CA PHE A 269 -1.51 9.65 6.63
C PHE A 269 -1.72 10.86 7.53
N LYS A 270 -2.70 10.86 8.43
CA LYS A 270 -2.91 11.95 9.42
C LYS A 270 -1.79 12.03 10.46
N ALA A 271 -1.05 10.95 10.70
CA ALA A 271 0.08 10.96 11.61
C ALA A 271 1.29 11.74 11.07
N ASP A 272 1.45 11.83 9.75
CA ASP A 272 2.51 12.60 9.11
C ASP A 272 2.02 14.03 8.81
N LYS A 273 2.63 15.02 9.51
CA LYS A 273 2.24 16.44 9.42
C LYS A 273 2.74 17.15 8.14
N GLU A 274 3.56 16.50 7.33
CA GLU A 274 4.04 17.06 6.08
C GLU A 274 2.99 17.01 4.96
N TYR A 275 1.93 16.20 5.12
CA TYR A 275 0.86 16.13 4.13
C TYR A 275 -0.02 17.38 4.13
N GLN A 276 -0.18 17.97 2.94
CA GLN A 276 -1.20 18.97 2.68
C GLN A 276 -2.48 18.25 2.24
N TRP A 277 -3.58 18.51 2.94
CA TRP A 277 -4.84 17.79 2.76
C TRP A 277 -5.81 18.58 1.89
N PHE A 278 -6.49 17.86 0.98
CA PHE A 278 -7.55 18.41 0.15
C PHE A 278 -8.81 17.54 0.28
N ASN A 279 -9.94 18.18 0.64
CA ASN A 279 -11.23 17.53 0.69
C ASN A 279 -11.92 17.65 -0.68
N LEU A 280 -12.12 16.52 -1.36
CA LEU A 280 -12.74 16.42 -2.68
C LEU A 280 -14.27 16.64 -2.66
N ASP A 281 -14.88 16.80 -1.48
CA ASP A 281 -16.27 17.17 -1.35
C ASP A 281 -16.45 18.68 -1.20
N GLU A 282 -15.36 19.42 -0.88
CA GLU A 282 -15.36 20.88 -0.70
C GLU A 282 -14.69 21.63 -1.87
N VAL A 283 -13.65 21.02 -2.47
CA VAL A 283 -12.84 21.63 -3.52
C VAL A 283 -12.91 20.82 -4.79
N SER A 284 -13.07 21.47 -5.94
CA SER A 284 -13.15 20.80 -7.24
C SER A 284 -11.82 20.14 -7.61
N GLU A 285 -11.86 19.04 -8.37
CA GLU A 285 -10.69 18.32 -8.84
C GLU A 285 -9.76 19.25 -9.65
N GLN A 286 -10.31 20.12 -10.48
CA GLN A 286 -9.55 21.09 -11.29
C GLN A 286 -8.78 22.09 -10.44
N GLU A 287 -9.43 22.59 -9.38
CA GLU A 287 -8.81 23.56 -8.46
C GLU A 287 -7.68 22.89 -7.64
N ILE A 288 -7.88 21.64 -7.23
CA ILE A 288 -6.85 20.84 -6.55
C ILE A 288 -5.64 20.65 -7.47
N VAL A 289 -5.84 20.23 -8.71
CA VAL A 289 -4.76 20.04 -9.70
C VAL A 289 -3.99 21.35 -9.90
N LYS A 290 -4.69 22.46 -10.12
CA LYS A 290 -4.08 23.79 -10.29
C LYS A 290 -3.28 24.21 -9.07
N THR A 291 -3.80 23.98 -7.87
CA THR A 291 -3.11 24.30 -6.62
C THR A 291 -1.85 23.48 -6.45
N ILE A 292 -1.91 22.16 -6.69
CA ILE A 292 -0.74 21.27 -6.59
C ILE A 292 0.32 21.66 -7.64
N TYR A 293 -0.09 21.92 -8.88
CA TYR A 293 0.78 22.42 -9.95
C TYR A 293 1.53 23.68 -9.52
N THR A 294 0.82 24.65 -8.97
CA THR A 294 1.40 25.90 -8.48
C THR A 294 2.38 25.66 -7.33
N LEU A 295 2.01 24.88 -6.33
CA LEU A 295 2.87 24.51 -5.19
C LEU A 295 4.16 23.79 -5.64
N PHE A 296 4.04 22.95 -6.65
CA PHE A 296 5.20 22.22 -7.19
C PHE A 296 6.16 23.16 -7.93
N ASN A 297 5.66 24.16 -8.65
CA ASN A 297 6.49 25.09 -9.43
C ASN A 297 7.06 26.26 -8.60
N ILE A 298 6.33 26.77 -7.58
CA ILE A 298 6.81 27.88 -6.73
C ILE A 298 7.99 27.43 -5.83
N LYS A 299 8.03 26.19 -5.42
CA LYS A 299 9.12 25.64 -4.59
C LYS A 299 10.32 25.16 -5.45
N ALA A 300 10.35 25.53 -6.73
CA ALA A 300 11.38 25.17 -7.70
C ALA A 300 12.69 25.95 -7.53
#